data_27295704b12d969d4565068674859b55
#
_entry.id   27295704b12d969d4565068674859b55
#
_cell.length_a   1.000
_cell.length_b   1.000
_cell.length_c   1.000
_cell.angle_alpha   90.00
_cell.angle_beta   90.00
_cell.angle_gamma   90.00
#
_symmetry.space_group_name_H-M   'P 1'
#
loop_
_entity.id
_entity.type
_entity.pdbx_description
1 polymer ?
#
loop_
_entity_poly.entity_id
_entity_poly.type
_entity_poly.pdbx_seq_one_letter_code
_entity_poly.pdbx_strand_id
1 'polypeptide(L)'
;MALNYRKLGDVIKLVDERNIDGSITNLLGVSIDKHFMPSVANVIGTDLAKYKVVRKDRFACSLMQVSRDHKMPISRYSADEPSIISPAYVMFEIIGYDVLPEYLELWTQRTEFDREADFYAVGGVRGNMTWDELQGMSLVIPSIECQREIIARYHAIDARIKVLEQLNDKLAAAAQAFYNDSFNLNKQNCHFIEGTLGDIATFYDSKRIPLSGEKRAKMQGQFPYYGAVSVVDYVNDYLFDGEYVLLSEDGVKVVDENGHPTLQHVKGKFWLNNHAHILKGRAGFSEASLFVFLSNTNMAPIVTGAAQPKINQANLKAFPILIPDRETLGKFNEHISPLFDLRLL
;
A
#
# COMPACT_ATOMS: atom_id res chain seq x y z
N MET A 1 8.77 30.66 -17.96
CA MET A 1 9.02 31.34 -16.67
C MET A 1 10.33 30.84 -16.12
N ALA A 2 11.25 31.74 -15.69
CA ALA A 2 12.46 31.32 -15.00
C ALA A 2 12.07 30.71 -13.63
N LEU A 3 12.57 29.53 -13.31
CA LEU A 3 12.36 28.90 -12.03
C LEU A 3 13.15 29.67 -10.97
N ASN A 4 12.47 30.10 -9.91
CA ASN A 4 13.09 30.82 -8.79
C ASN A 4 13.65 29.78 -7.80
N TYR A 5 14.95 29.52 -7.89
CA TYR A 5 15.66 28.65 -6.96
C TYR A 5 16.17 29.44 -5.78
N ARG A 6 15.88 29.00 -4.55
CA ARG A 6 16.44 29.54 -3.30
C ARG A 6 16.98 28.38 -2.47
N LYS A 7 17.91 28.70 -1.58
CA LYS A 7 18.35 27.74 -0.57
C LYS A 7 17.24 27.51 0.45
N LEU A 8 17.11 26.26 0.92
CA LEU A 8 16.13 25.96 1.97
C LEU A 8 16.38 26.79 3.23
N GLY A 9 17.65 27.01 3.59
CA GLY A 9 18.05 27.86 4.71
C GLY A 9 17.61 29.32 4.63
N ASP A 10 17.27 29.82 3.41
CA ASP A 10 16.74 31.19 3.24
C ASP A 10 15.29 31.33 3.69
N VAL A 11 14.58 30.20 3.89
CA VAL A 11 13.12 30.18 4.15
C VAL A 11 12.75 29.42 5.41
N ILE A 12 13.71 28.82 6.13
CA ILE A 12 13.47 28.10 7.37
C ILE A 12 14.38 28.58 8.50
N LYS A 13 13.94 28.38 9.74
CA LYS A 13 14.76 28.56 10.95
C LYS A 13 14.56 27.41 11.93
N LEU A 14 15.61 27.12 12.69
CA LEU A 14 15.56 26.16 13.79
C LEU A 14 14.58 26.57 14.88
N VAL A 15 13.92 25.59 15.48
CA VAL A 15 13.07 25.73 16.66
C VAL A 15 13.53 24.72 17.72
N ASP A 16 13.67 25.19 18.98
CA ASP A 16 14.03 24.35 20.13
C ASP A 16 13.15 24.66 21.34
N GLU A 17 11.83 24.68 21.14
CA GLU A 17 10.86 24.82 22.24
C GLU A 17 10.83 23.53 23.07
N ARG A 18 10.95 23.64 24.40
CA ARG A 18 10.99 22.52 25.32
C ARG A 18 9.71 22.41 26.14
N ASN A 19 9.32 21.19 26.50
CA ASN A 19 8.18 20.88 27.36
C ASN A 19 8.53 21.07 28.85
N ILE A 20 8.98 22.26 29.21
CA ILE A 20 9.64 22.56 30.50
C ILE A 20 8.73 22.20 31.69
N ASP A 21 7.44 22.42 31.60
CA ASP A 21 6.47 22.13 32.65
C ASP A 21 5.95 20.68 32.61
N GLY A 22 6.35 19.89 31.63
CA GLY A 22 5.93 18.50 31.47
C GLY A 22 4.45 18.33 31.15
N SER A 23 3.74 19.41 30.78
CA SER A 23 2.28 19.39 30.61
C SER A 23 1.83 18.59 29.36
N ILE A 24 2.67 18.53 28.34
CA ILE A 24 2.37 17.82 27.09
C ILE A 24 2.91 16.39 27.19
N THR A 25 2.04 15.40 27.03
CA THR A 25 2.36 13.97 27.18
C THR A 25 2.25 13.16 25.89
N ASN A 26 1.61 13.71 24.85
CA ASN A 26 1.46 13.04 23.56
C ASN A 26 2.81 12.98 22.84
N LEU A 27 3.49 11.83 22.93
CA LEU A 27 4.81 11.64 22.36
C LEU A 27 4.73 11.02 20.97
N LEU A 28 5.33 11.71 20.02
CA LEU A 28 5.38 11.31 18.62
C LEU A 28 6.81 10.99 18.15
N GLY A 29 6.90 10.27 17.04
CA GLY A 29 8.08 10.11 16.21
C GLY A 29 7.74 10.45 14.76
N VAL A 30 8.76 10.49 13.90
CA VAL A 30 8.58 10.64 12.45
C VAL A 30 9.01 9.34 11.77
N SER A 31 8.10 8.78 10.99
CA SER A 31 8.36 7.54 10.23
C SER A 31 9.27 7.80 9.03
N ILE A 32 9.87 6.72 8.50
CA ILE A 32 10.63 6.76 7.25
C ILE A 32 9.74 7.16 6.05
N ASP A 33 8.42 6.93 6.15
CA ASP A 33 7.43 7.32 5.15
C ASP A 33 6.89 8.74 5.37
N LYS A 34 7.63 9.54 6.17
CA LYS A 34 7.44 10.99 6.31
C LYS A 34 6.09 11.42 6.90
N HIS A 35 5.64 10.71 7.93
CA HIS A 35 4.47 11.12 8.72
C HIS A 35 4.74 11.00 10.22
N PHE A 36 4.04 11.82 11.02
CA PHE A 36 4.05 11.67 12.46
C PHE A 36 3.29 10.41 12.87
N MET A 37 3.84 9.69 13.84
CA MET A 37 3.23 8.48 14.40
C MET A 37 3.44 8.43 15.91
N PRO A 38 2.61 7.72 16.67
CA PRO A 38 2.88 7.47 18.09
C PRO A 38 4.28 6.87 18.27
N SER A 39 5.03 7.40 19.21
CA SER A 39 6.38 6.90 19.47
C SER A 39 6.32 5.50 20.06
N VAL A 40 7.14 4.58 19.53
CA VAL A 40 7.34 3.24 20.08
C VAL A 40 8.40 3.20 21.19
N ALA A 41 9.01 4.33 21.51
CA ALA A 41 10.05 4.41 22.53
C ALA A 41 9.47 4.17 23.93
N ASN A 42 10.15 3.34 24.74
CA ASN A 42 9.82 3.20 26.15
C ASN A 42 10.27 4.46 26.91
N VAL A 43 9.33 5.21 27.43
CA VAL A 43 9.57 6.46 28.17
C VAL A 43 9.42 6.32 29.68
N ILE A 44 9.28 5.12 30.20
CA ILE A 44 9.17 4.87 31.64
C ILE A 44 10.44 5.38 32.33
N GLY A 45 10.28 6.35 33.24
CA GLY A 45 11.39 6.99 33.96
C GLY A 45 12.15 8.05 33.15
N THR A 46 11.68 8.42 31.97
CA THR A 46 12.27 9.48 31.15
C THR A 46 11.68 10.84 31.54
N ASP A 47 12.56 11.83 31.66
CA ASP A 47 12.16 13.21 31.92
C ASP A 47 11.62 13.87 30.64
N LEU A 48 10.29 13.95 30.52
CA LEU A 48 9.61 14.54 29.36
C LEU A 48 9.80 16.05 29.25
N ALA A 49 10.28 16.72 30.31
CA ALA A 49 10.61 18.16 30.24
C ALA A 49 11.75 18.48 29.25
N LYS A 50 12.57 17.47 28.95
CA LYS A 50 13.67 17.59 27.96
C LYS A 50 13.22 17.45 26.52
N TYR A 51 11.98 16.96 26.28
CA TYR A 51 11.45 16.76 24.94
C TYR A 51 11.09 18.09 24.28
N LYS A 52 11.11 18.08 22.95
CA LYS A 52 10.78 19.26 22.14
C LYS A 52 9.28 19.31 21.87
N VAL A 53 8.72 20.53 21.90
CA VAL A 53 7.30 20.77 21.60
C VAL A 53 7.15 21.05 20.10
N VAL A 54 6.39 20.18 19.42
CA VAL A 54 5.98 20.40 18.05
C VAL A 54 4.58 21.00 17.99
N ARG A 55 4.44 22.07 17.21
CA ARG A 55 3.18 22.79 16.98
C ARG A 55 2.82 22.78 15.51
N LYS A 56 1.58 23.10 15.21
CA LYS A 56 1.08 23.21 13.84
C LYS A 56 2.04 23.98 12.94
N ASP A 57 2.26 23.43 11.73
CA ASP A 57 3.13 23.94 10.68
C ASP A 57 4.64 23.88 10.97
N ARG A 58 5.05 23.37 12.13
CA ARG A 58 6.45 23.00 12.36
C ARG A 58 6.80 21.68 11.72
N PHE A 59 8.04 21.60 11.26
CA PHE A 59 8.63 20.40 10.72
C PHE A 59 9.54 19.74 11.75
N ALA A 60 9.54 18.42 11.77
CA ALA A 60 10.52 17.64 12.49
C ALA A 60 11.19 16.63 11.56
N CYS A 61 12.51 16.50 11.64
CA CYS A 61 13.27 15.58 10.82
C CYS A 61 14.35 14.86 11.61
N SER A 62 14.73 13.66 11.15
CA SER A 62 15.92 12.96 11.61
C SER A 62 17.01 13.09 10.56
N LEU A 63 18.14 13.69 10.93
CA LEU A 63 19.33 13.79 10.09
C LEU A 63 20.27 12.59 10.25
N MET A 64 19.90 11.64 11.13
CA MET A 64 20.68 10.44 11.39
C MET A 64 20.34 9.33 10.40
N GLN A 65 21.36 8.57 9.98
CA GLN A 65 21.23 7.34 9.20
C GLN A 65 20.56 7.52 7.82
N VAL A 66 20.60 8.72 7.26
CA VAL A 66 19.97 9.05 5.97
C VAL A 66 20.51 8.16 4.84
N SER A 67 21.85 7.97 4.77
CA SER A 67 22.44 7.11 3.73
C SER A 67 22.23 5.62 3.95
N ARG A 68 21.94 5.19 5.18
CA ARG A 68 21.56 3.79 5.45
C ARG A 68 20.17 3.47 4.90
N ASP A 69 19.26 4.40 5.10
CA ASP A 69 17.84 4.20 4.79
C ASP A 69 17.49 4.74 3.40
N HIS A 70 18.42 5.47 2.74
CA HIS A 70 18.23 6.17 1.46
C HIS A 70 17.00 7.09 1.44
N LYS A 71 16.58 7.53 2.63
CA LYS A 71 15.45 8.41 2.88
C LYS A 71 15.72 9.23 4.14
N MET A 72 15.21 10.46 4.18
CA MET A 72 15.23 11.30 5.36
C MET A 72 13.84 11.36 6.00
N PRO A 73 13.64 10.84 7.22
CA PRO A 73 12.40 11.04 7.96
C PRO A 73 12.19 12.53 8.22
N ILE A 74 11.15 13.10 7.61
CA ILE A 74 10.78 14.51 7.76
C ILE A 74 9.27 14.64 7.60
N SER A 75 8.61 15.42 8.46
CA SER A 75 7.18 15.65 8.35
C SER A 75 6.78 17.01 8.93
N ARG A 76 5.71 17.60 8.39
CA ARG A 76 5.03 18.78 8.91
C ARG A 76 3.96 18.33 9.92
N TYR A 77 3.94 18.95 11.08
CA TYR A 77 2.89 18.71 12.06
C TYR A 77 1.62 19.49 11.69
N SER A 78 0.52 18.78 11.51
CA SER A 78 -0.74 19.37 11.01
C SER A 78 -1.83 19.55 12.07
N ALA A 79 -1.69 18.93 13.26
CA ALA A 79 -2.71 19.02 14.31
C ALA A 79 -2.66 20.37 15.02
N ASP A 80 -3.81 20.80 15.53
CA ASP A 80 -3.93 22.05 16.29
C ASP A 80 -3.37 21.92 17.72
N GLU A 81 -3.56 20.75 18.36
CA GLU A 81 -3.04 20.46 19.69
C GLU A 81 -1.54 20.15 19.64
N PRO A 82 -0.72 20.73 20.53
CA PRO A 82 0.71 20.49 20.54
C PRO A 82 1.04 19.06 21.00
N SER A 83 2.16 18.55 20.50
CA SER A 83 2.72 17.25 20.90
C SER A 83 4.19 17.39 21.23
N ILE A 84 4.81 16.33 21.76
CA ILE A 84 6.24 16.30 22.02
C ILE A 84 6.96 15.26 21.14
N ILE A 85 8.22 15.57 20.88
CA ILE A 85 9.12 14.71 20.09
C ILE A 85 10.49 14.60 20.76
N SER A 86 11.19 13.50 20.56
CA SER A 86 12.51 13.27 21.13
C SER A 86 13.48 14.44 20.80
N PRO A 87 14.38 14.82 21.75
CA PRO A 87 15.43 15.81 21.52
C PRO A 87 16.34 15.49 20.33
N ALA A 88 16.43 14.24 19.91
CA ALA A 88 17.24 13.79 18.78
C ALA A 88 16.77 14.34 17.42
N TYR A 89 15.47 14.68 17.30
CA TYR A 89 14.97 15.29 16.09
C TYR A 89 15.38 16.75 15.97
N VAL A 90 15.68 17.17 14.75
CA VAL A 90 15.80 18.58 14.40
C VAL A 90 14.42 19.11 14.07
N MET A 91 14.06 20.26 14.65
CA MET A 91 12.80 20.94 14.35
C MET A 91 13.08 22.31 13.74
N PHE A 92 12.22 22.69 12.79
CA PHE A 92 12.27 23.99 12.15
C PHE A 92 10.87 24.49 11.76
N GLU A 93 10.76 25.77 11.51
CA GLU A 93 9.57 26.41 10.97
C GLU A 93 9.93 27.31 9.78
N ILE A 94 8.97 27.61 8.95
CA ILE A 94 9.11 28.51 7.80
C ILE A 94 9.19 29.95 8.31
N ILE A 95 10.05 30.76 7.68
CA ILE A 95 10.14 32.20 7.89
C ILE A 95 9.63 32.94 6.65
N GLY A 96 9.01 34.11 6.89
CA GLY A 96 8.39 34.88 5.79
C GLY A 96 7.06 34.32 5.30
N TYR A 97 6.65 34.75 4.10
CA TYR A 97 5.34 34.43 3.53
C TYR A 97 5.45 33.88 2.10
N ASP A 98 6.66 33.59 1.65
CA ASP A 98 6.93 33.17 0.25
C ASP A 98 6.72 31.68 0.03
N VAL A 99 6.66 30.88 1.11
CA VAL A 99 6.51 29.41 1.05
C VAL A 99 5.36 28.98 1.96
N LEU A 100 4.42 28.23 1.40
CA LEU A 100 3.35 27.62 2.18
C LEU A 100 3.86 26.34 2.86
N PRO A 101 3.52 26.06 4.13
CA PRO A 101 3.95 24.85 4.83
C PRO A 101 3.62 23.55 4.10
N GLU A 102 2.41 23.45 3.54
CA GLU A 102 1.99 22.28 2.76
C GLU A 102 2.78 22.14 1.46
N TYR A 103 3.18 23.25 0.82
CA TYR A 103 4.03 23.17 -0.37
C TYR A 103 5.41 22.63 -0.04
N LEU A 104 6.01 23.08 1.08
CA LEU A 104 7.30 22.57 1.54
C LEU A 104 7.19 21.07 1.91
N GLU A 105 6.11 20.67 2.57
CA GLU A 105 5.83 19.25 2.86
C GLU A 105 5.81 18.42 1.58
N LEU A 106 5.05 18.82 0.54
CA LEU A 106 5.01 18.13 -0.75
C LEU A 106 6.38 18.10 -1.42
N TRP A 107 7.18 19.16 -1.29
CA TRP A 107 8.53 19.19 -1.84
C TRP A 107 9.44 18.17 -1.15
N THR A 108 9.34 18.02 0.18
CA THR A 108 10.13 17.04 0.94
C THR A 108 9.71 15.59 0.68
N GLN A 109 8.51 15.32 0.19
CA GLN A 109 8.02 13.97 -0.11
C GLN A 109 8.54 13.41 -1.44
N ARG A 110 9.19 14.22 -2.29
CA ARG A 110 9.68 13.78 -3.59
C ARG A 110 10.90 12.87 -3.47
N THR A 111 11.03 11.94 -4.39
CA THR A 111 12.21 11.05 -4.50
C THR A 111 13.50 11.82 -4.78
N GLU A 112 13.41 12.99 -5.45
CA GLU A 112 14.54 13.86 -5.70
C GLU A 112 15.10 14.44 -4.41
N PHE A 113 14.24 14.80 -3.46
CA PHE A 113 14.64 15.27 -2.14
C PHE A 113 15.43 14.17 -1.39
N ASP A 114 14.93 12.94 -1.39
CA ASP A 114 15.62 11.83 -0.73
C ASP A 114 16.96 11.51 -1.40
N ARG A 115 17.04 11.54 -2.73
CA ARG A 115 18.31 11.35 -3.46
C ARG A 115 19.35 12.44 -3.13
N GLU A 116 18.92 13.70 -3.06
CA GLU A 116 19.80 14.81 -2.70
C GLU A 116 20.25 14.68 -1.24
N ALA A 117 19.36 14.34 -0.32
CA ALA A 117 19.68 14.10 1.08
C ALA A 117 20.66 12.93 1.26
N ASP A 118 20.45 11.81 0.56
CA ASP A 118 21.35 10.65 0.56
C ASP A 118 22.74 11.03 0.01
N PHE A 119 22.80 11.80 -1.07
CA PHE A 119 24.07 12.28 -1.64
C PHE A 119 24.90 13.07 -0.63
N TYR A 120 24.29 14.00 0.12
CA TYR A 120 24.99 14.74 1.18
C TYR A 120 25.40 13.82 2.34
N ALA A 121 24.57 12.87 2.71
CA ALA A 121 24.81 11.97 3.84
C ALA A 121 25.94 10.95 3.58
N VAL A 122 26.24 10.59 2.32
CA VAL A 122 27.32 9.65 1.96
C VAL A 122 28.70 10.14 2.41
N GLY A 123 28.95 11.47 2.38
CA GLY A 123 30.17 12.07 2.89
C GLY A 123 30.22 12.25 4.41
N GLY A 124 29.11 12.06 5.10
CA GLY A 124 28.94 12.32 6.52
C GLY A 124 29.46 11.20 7.43
N VAL A 125 29.76 11.55 8.68
CA VAL A 125 30.14 10.58 9.70
C VAL A 125 28.94 9.66 10.00
N ARG A 126 29.08 8.36 9.78
CA ARG A 126 28.05 7.32 9.99
C ARG A 126 26.80 7.47 9.10
N GLY A 127 26.92 8.12 7.93
CA GLY A 127 25.78 8.31 7.03
C GLY A 127 24.74 9.31 7.56
N ASN A 128 25.16 10.25 8.40
CA ASN A 128 24.33 11.34 8.88
C ASN A 128 24.47 12.55 7.98
N MET A 129 23.40 13.30 7.85
CA MET A 129 23.36 14.62 7.24
C MET A 129 23.48 15.71 8.32
N THR A 130 24.08 16.84 8.00
CA THR A 130 24.15 18.00 8.89
C THR A 130 22.99 18.98 8.64
N TRP A 131 22.74 19.85 9.60
CA TRP A 131 21.76 20.93 9.43
C TRP A 131 22.15 21.90 8.30
N ASP A 132 23.45 22.23 8.18
CA ASP A 132 23.95 23.13 7.14
C ASP A 132 23.79 22.54 5.74
N GLU A 133 23.97 21.23 5.59
CA GLU A 133 23.72 20.53 4.34
C GLU A 133 22.23 20.57 3.98
N LEU A 134 21.32 20.36 4.94
CA LEU A 134 19.88 20.49 4.72
C LEU A 134 19.52 21.92 4.29
N GLN A 135 20.07 22.94 4.97
CA GLN A 135 19.87 24.33 4.58
C GLN A 135 20.43 24.64 3.19
N GLY A 136 21.47 23.93 2.77
CA GLY A 136 22.13 24.08 1.46
C GLY A 136 21.30 23.55 0.29
N MET A 137 20.28 22.72 0.52
CA MET A 137 19.44 22.14 -0.55
C MET A 137 18.67 23.22 -1.31
N SER A 138 18.48 22.99 -2.61
CA SER A 138 17.85 23.97 -3.50
C SER A 138 16.34 23.73 -3.63
N LEU A 139 15.54 24.69 -3.17
CA LEU A 139 14.08 24.69 -3.25
C LEU A 139 13.62 25.60 -4.41
N VAL A 140 12.75 25.08 -5.26
CA VAL A 140 12.02 25.90 -6.24
C VAL A 140 10.83 26.56 -5.54
N ILE A 141 10.74 27.89 -5.60
CA ILE A 141 9.66 28.65 -4.96
C ILE A 141 8.86 29.36 -6.06
N PRO A 142 7.75 28.76 -6.53
CA PRO A 142 6.81 29.45 -7.42
C PRO A 142 5.99 30.49 -6.66
N SER A 143 5.18 31.28 -7.38
CA SER A 143 4.27 32.23 -6.73
C SER A 143 3.31 31.51 -5.76
N ILE A 144 2.82 32.20 -4.75
CA ILE A 144 1.87 31.67 -3.77
C ILE A 144 0.62 31.08 -4.43
N GLU A 145 0.15 31.70 -5.51
CA GLU A 145 -0.99 31.21 -6.30
C GLU A 145 -0.66 29.84 -6.91
N CYS A 146 0.52 29.71 -7.50
CA CYS A 146 0.98 28.45 -8.08
C CYS A 146 1.19 27.37 -7.01
N GLN A 147 1.71 27.73 -5.83
CA GLN A 147 1.82 26.80 -4.70
C GLN A 147 0.44 26.29 -4.26
N ARG A 148 -0.55 27.19 -4.15
CA ARG A 148 -1.94 26.80 -3.81
C ARG A 148 -2.55 25.88 -4.86
N GLU A 149 -2.29 26.12 -6.15
CA GLU A 149 -2.76 25.22 -7.21
C GLU A 149 -2.13 23.84 -7.12
N ILE A 150 -0.82 23.76 -6.84
CA ILE A 150 -0.11 22.47 -6.65
C ILE A 150 -0.72 21.71 -5.47
N ILE A 151 -0.87 22.36 -4.32
CA ILE A 151 -1.46 21.79 -3.12
C ILE A 151 -2.90 21.30 -3.39
N ALA A 152 -3.72 22.13 -4.03
CA ALA A 152 -5.11 21.76 -4.35
C ALA A 152 -5.20 20.56 -5.27
N ARG A 153 -4.33 20.46 -6.28
CA ARG A 153 -4.26 19.29 -7.19
C ARG A 153 -3.86 18.03 -6.44
N TYR A 154 -2.87 18.12 -5.55
CA TYR A 154 -2.43 16.99 -4.74
C TYR A 154 -3.57 16.50 -3.82
N HIS A 155 -4.22 17.41 -3.09
CA HIS A 155 -5.35 17.08 -2.23
C HIS A 155 -6.52 16.47 -3.00
N ALA A 156 -6.79 16.93 -4.22
CA ALA A 156 -7.85 16.37 -5.06
C ALA A 156 -7.54 14.91 -5.46
N ILE A 157 -6.28 14.60 -5.77
CA ILE A 157 -5.83 13.24 -6.09
C ILE A 157 -5.91 12.37 -4.83
N ASP A 158 -5.39 12.82 -3.70
CA ASP A 158 -5.41 12.08 -2.44
C ASP A 158 -6.84 11.79 -1.96
N ALA A 159 -7.73 12.80 -2.05
CA ALA A 159 -9.15 12.62 -1.75
C ALA A 159 -9.81 11.59 -2.68
N ARG A 160 -9.46 11.58 -3.98
CA ARG A 160 -9.96 10.60 -4.94
C ARG A 160 -9.48 9.19 -4.61
N ILE A 161 -8.20 9.03 -4.24
CA ILE A 161 -7.66 7.74 -3.81
C ILE A 161 -8.45 7.22 -2.61
N LYS A 162 -8.65 8.03 -1.57
CA LYS A 162 -9.42 7.65 -0.37
C LYS A 162 -10.86 7.25 -0.68
N VAL A 163 -11.52 7.98 -1.59
CA VAL A 163 -12.89 7.64 -2.02
C VAL A 163 -12.91 6.30 -2.75
N LEU A 164 -11.92 6.02 -3.63
CA LEU A 164 -11.83 4.76 -4.34
C LEU A 164 -11.54 3.58 -3.40
N GLU A 165 -10.68 3.75 -2.40
CA GLU A 165 -10.43 2.76 -1.36
C GLU A 165 -11.70 2.43 -0.58
N GLN A 166 -12.42 3.46 -0.10
CA GLN A 166 -13.70 3.29 0.60
C GLN A 166 -14.77 2.63 -0.28
N LEU A 167 -14.80 2.94 -1.58
CA LEU A 167 -15.70 2.30 -2.53
C LEU A 167 -15.35 0.81 -2.67
N ASN A 168 -14.09 0.48 -2.82
CA ASN A 168 -13.64 -0.92 -2.91
C ASN A 168 -14.02 -1.72 -1.67
N ASP A 169 -13.87 -1.13 -0.47
CA ASP A 169 -14.28 -1.77 0.79
C ASP A 169 -15.79 -2.03 0.82
N LYS A 170 -16.60 -1.05 0.40
CA LYS A 170 -18.06 -1.21 0.32
C LYS A 170 -18.49 -2.25 -0.72
N LEU A 171 -17.83 -2.29 -1.88
CA LEU A 171 -18.08 -3.30 -2.90
C LEU A 171 -17.73 -4.71 -2.40
N ALA A 172 -16.63 -4.86 -1.67
CA ALA A 172 -16.25 -6.12 -1.05
C ALA A 172 -17.27 -6.57 0.02
N ALA A 173 -17.72 -5.65 0.87
CA ALA A 173 -18.75 -5.92 1.88
C ALA A 173 -20.10 -6.29 1.25
N ALA A 174 -20.51 -5.64 0.16
CA ALA A 174 -21.71 -5.97 -0.59
C ALA A 174 -21.61 -7.38 -1.22
N ALA A 175 -20.48 -7.70 -1.84
CA ALA A 175 -20.23 -9.02 -2.41
C ALA A 175 -20.31 -10.11 -1.33
N GLN A 176 -19.76 -9.85 -0.14
CA GLN A 176 -19.85 -10.76 1.00
C GLN A 176 -21.30 -10.94 1.50
N ALA A 177 -22.06 -9.86 1.57
CA ALA A 177 -23.48 -9.93 1.96
C ALA A 177 -24.30 -10.75 0.97
N PHE A 178 -24.11 -10.55 -0.33
CA PHE A 178 -24.75 -11.36 -1.38
C PHE A 178 -24.35 -12.83 -1.31
N TYR A 179 -23.07 -13.12 -1.03
CA TYR A 179 -22.59 -14.49 -0.83
C TYR A 179 -23.30 -15.16 0.34
N ASN A 180 -23.34 -14.51 1.49
CA ASN A 180 -23.97 -15.04 2.70
C ASN A 180 -25.49 -15.24 2.51
N ASP A 181 -26.14 -14.36 1.75
CA ASP A 181 -27.55 -14.50 1.46
C ASP A 181 -27.85 -15.62 0.45
N SER A 182 -27.04 -15.70 -0.63
CA SER A 182 -27.27 -16.67 -1.73
C SER A 182 -26.88 -18.10 -1.36
N PHE A 183 -25.82 -18.27 -0.53
CA PHE A 183 -25.25 -19.58 -0.20
C PHE A 183 -25.47 -19.98 1.26
N ASN A 184 -26.52 -19.47 1.87
CA ASN A 184 -26.92 -19.86 3.22
C ASN A 184 -27.51 -21.27 3.24
N LEU A 185 -26.78 -22.23 3.80
CA LEU A 185 -27.18 -23.65 3.93
C LEU A 185 -28.50 -23.86 4.70
N ASN A 186 -28.93 -22.87 5.50
CA ASN A 186 -30.18 -22.93 6.25
C ASN A 186 -31.40 -22.44 5.46
N LYS A 187 -31.23 -21.90 4.24
CA LYS A 187 -32.36 -21.51 3.38
C LYS A 187 -32.92 -22.73 2.63
N GLN A 188 -34.21 -22.95 2.73
CA GLN A 188 -34.93 -24.11 2.16
C GLN A 188 -34.85 -24.24 0.62
N ASN A 189 -34.39 -23.20 -0.09
CA ASN A 189 -34.40 -23.13 -1.55
C ASN A 189 -33.00 -23.16 -2.19
N CYS A 190 -31.94 -23.46 -1.44
CA CYS A 190 -30.60 -23.57 -1.99
C CYS A 190 -30.17 -25.03 -2.03
N HIS A 191 -29.99 -25.59 -3.22
CA HIS A 191 -29.52 -26.96 -3.43
C HIS A 191 -28.06 -26.97 -3.74
N PHE A 192 -27.29 -27.79 -3.03
CA PHE A 192 -25.86 -27.98 -3.23
C PHE A 192 -25.59 -29.42 -3.65
N ILE A 193 -24.61 -29.60 -4.50
CA ILE A 193 -24.03 -30.89 -4.85
C ILE A 193 -22.59 -30.96 -4.39
N GLU A 194 -22.14 -32.12 -3.93
CA GLU A 194 -20.73 -32.36 -3.62
C GLU A 194 -19.94 -32.39 -4.91
N GLY A 195 -18.77 -31.76 -4.88
CA GLY A 195 -17.83 -31.72 -5.98
C GLY A 195 -16.44 -31.26 -5.56
N THR A 196 -15.63 -30.90 -6.52
CA THR A 196 -14.26 -30.42 -6.29
C THR A 196 -14.05 -29.06 -6.93
N LEU A 197 -13.01 -28.34 -6.49
CA LEU A 197 -12.64 -27.07 -7.12
C LEU A 197 -12.31 -27.27 -8.62
N GLY A 198 -11.75 -28.43 -9.00
CA GLY A 198 -11.53 -28.80 -10.40
C GLY A 198 -12.80 -28.87 -11.24
N ASP A 199 -13.99 -29.03 -10.62
CA ASP A 199 -15.26 -29.06 -11.35
C ASP A 199 -15.77 -27.66 -11.70
N ILE A 200 -15.40 -26.62 -10.92
CA ILE A 200 -15.85 -25.24 -11.10
C ILE A 200 -14.78 -24.28 -11.62
N ALA A 201 -13.52 -24.72 -11.71
CA ALA A 201 -12.43 -23.89 -12.18
C ALA A 201 -11.55 -24.61 -13.23
N THR A 202 -11.13 -23.86 -14.24
CA THR A 202 -10.12 -24.28 -15.21
C THR A 202 -8.78 -23.66 -14.86
N PHE A 203 -7.73 -24.46 -14.82
CA PHE A 203 -6.37 -24.06 -14.43
C PHE A 203 -5.48 -23.84 -15.65
N TYR A 204 -4.74 -22.73 -15.65
CA TYR A 204 -3.84 -22.33 -16.73
C TYR A 204 -2.37 -22.29 -16.31
N ASP A 205 -2.00 -22.90 -15.20
CA ASP A 205 -0.66 -22.86 -14.60
C ASP A 205 0.45 -23.28 -15.54
N SER A 206 0.18 -24.24 -16.46
CA SER A 206 1.15 -24.70 -17.46
C SER A 206 1.57 -23.61 -18.46
N LYS A 207 0.83 -22.50 -18.54
CA LYS A 207 1.14 -21.37 -19.43
C LYS A 207 2.00 -20.30 -18.75
N ARG A 208 2.29 -20.43 -17.46
CA ARG A 208 3.12 -19.46 -16.71
C ARG A 208 4.57 -19.56 -17.13
N ILE A 209 5.23 -18.42 -17.24
CA ILE A 209 6.68 -18.34 -17.55
C ILE A 209 7.32 -17.37 -16.55
N PRO A 210 8.05 -17.88 -15.54
CA PRO A 210 8.74 -17.02 -14.58
C PRO A 210 9.89 -16.28 -15.25
N LEU A 211 10.03 -14.98 -14.95
CA LEU A 211 11.13 -14.14 -15.40
C LEU A 211 12.04 -13.81 -14.22
N SER A 212 13.35 -14.00 -14.40
CA SER A 212 14.35 -13.52 -13.44
C SER A 212 14.34 -11.98 -13.38
N GLY A 213 14.85 -11.39 -12.28
CA GLY A 213 14.98 -9.95 -12.15
C GLY A 213 15.77 -9.31 -13.30
N GLU A 214 16.86 -9.97 -13.73
CA GLU A 214 17.67 -9.51 -14.86
C GLU A 214 16.89 -9.49 -16.19
N LYS A 215 16.06 -10.51 -16.44
CA LYS A 215 15.20 -10.55 -17.64
C LYS A 215 14.14 -9.44 -17.57
N ARG A 216 13.47 -9.25 -16.41
CA ARG A 216 12.49 -8.17 -16.25
C ARG A 216 13.11 -6.81 -16.47
N ALA A 217 14.33 -6.57 -15.94
CA ALA A 217 15.03 -5.31 -16.16
C ALA A 217 15.27 -4.98 -17.65
N LYS A 218 15.44 -6.01 -18.49
CA LYS A 218 15.59 -5.88 -19.95
C LYS A 218 14.24 -5.79 -20.69
N MET A 219 13.14 -6.12 -20.02
CA MET A 219 11.79 -6.17 -20.60
C MET A 219 10.85 -5.13 -19.99
N GLN A 220 11.37 -4.03 -19.46
CA GLN A 220 10.54 -2.98 -18.83
C GLN A 220 9.49 -2.44 -19.80
N GLY A 221 8.24 -2.25 -19.33
CA GLY A 221 7.12 -1.84 -20.15
C GLY A 221 5.86 -1.50 -19.39
N GLN A 222 4.69 -1.73 -19.99
CA GLN A 222 3.41 -1.27 -19.47
C GLN A 222 2.52 -2.39 -18.92
N PHE A 223 2.83 -3.66 -19.18
CA PHE A 223 1.98 -4.76 -18.74
C PHE A 223 2.39 -5.22 -17.35
N PRO A 224 1.44 -5.35 -16.41
CA PRO A 224 1.74 -5.76 -15.05
C PRO A 224 2.28 -7.21 -15.03
N TYR A 225 3.34 -7.40 -14.25
CA TYR A 225 3.92 -8.70 -13.92
C TYR A 225 3.49 -9.08 -12.51
N TYR A 226 2.59 -10.05 -12.40
CA TYR A 226 2.03 -10.50 -11.13
C TYR A 226 2.93 -11.51 -10.42
N GLY A 227 3.04 -11.32 -9.09
CA GLY A 227 3.58 -12.25 -8.13
C GLY A 227 2.50 -13.04 -7.39
N ALA A 228 2.87 -13.59 -6.22
CA ALA A 228 1.95 -14.34 -5.36
C ALA A 228 0.77 -13.50 -4.86
N VAL A 229 0.99 -12.24 -4.51
CA VAL A 229 0.01 -11.40 -3.79
C VAL A 229 -0.27 -10.03 -4.45
N SER A 230 0.59 -9.59 -5.38
CA SER A 230 0.48 -8.27 -6.02
C SER A 230 1.27 -8.18 -7.32
N VAL A 231 1.13 -7.04 -8.02
CA VAL A 231 2.04 -6.66 -9.10
C VAL A 231 3.42 -6.40 -8.50
N VAL A 232 4.45 -7.05 -9.04
CA VAL A 232 5.85 -6.93 -8.58
C VAL A 232 6.74 -6.18 -9.56
N ASP A 233 6.28 -6.01 -10.82
CA ASP A 233 7.03 -5.32 -11.86
C ASP A 233 6.11 -4.97 -13.05
N TYR A 234 6.64 -4.29 -14.07
CA TYR A 234 5.95 -4.05 -15.34
C TYR A 234 6.86 -4.45 -16.51
N VAL A 235 6.30 -5.19 -17.47
CA VAL A 235 7.05 -5.74 -18.61
C VAL A 235 6.45 -5.27 -19.96
N ASN A 236 7.20 -5.41 -21.04
CA ASN A 236 6.81 -4.95 -22.38
C ASN A 236 6.00 -5.97 -23.20
N ASP A 237 5.74 -7.15 -22.63
CA ASP A 237 4.98 -8.23 -23.26
C ASP A 237 4.04 -8.88 -22.23
N TYR A 238 3.11 -9.71 -22.69
CA TYR A 238 2.11 -10.37 -21.84
C TYR A 238 1.93 -11.84 -22.23
N LEU A 239 1.52 -12.68 -21.27
CA LEU A 239 1.18 -14.09 -21.47
C LEU A 239 -0.32 -14.32 -21.50
N PHE A 240 -1.07 -13.48 -20.81
CA PHE A 240 -2.51 -13.63 -20.63
C PHE A 240 -3.22 -12.36 -21.07
N ASP A 241 -4.39 -12.53 -21.67
CA ASP A 241 -5.33 -11.46 -22.02
C ASP A 241 -6.74 -11.93 -21.68
N GLY A 242 -7.45 -11.18 -20.83
CA GLY A 242 -8.79 -11.51 -20.35
C GLY A 242 -8.92 -11.39 -18.84
N GLU A 243 -9.95 -12.03 -18.29
CA GLU A 243 -10.30 -12.00 -16.88
C GLU A 243 -9.94 -13.34 -16.22
N TYR A 244 -9.30 -13.27 -15.04
CA TYR A 244 -8.81 -14.44 -14.30
C TYR A 244 -8.83 -14.20 -12.79
N VAL A 245 -8.85 -15.30 -12.04
CA VAL A 245 -8.58 -15.33 -10.61
C VAL A 245 -7.18 -15.91 -10.39
N LEU A 246 -6.32 -15.15 -9.70
CA LEU A 246 -5.03 -15.64 -9.25
C LEU A 246 -5.14 -16.06 -7.78
N LEU A 247 -4.61 -17.23 -7.44
CA LEU A 247 -4.58 -17.76 -6.07
C LEU A 247 -3.11 -18.00 -5.68
N SER A 248 -2.67 -17.44 -4.57
CA SER A 248 -1.29 -17.59 -4.10
C SER A 248 -0.90 -19.07 -3.97
N GLU A 249 0.17 -19.49 -4.67
CA GLU A 249 0.68 -20.86 -4.63
C GLU A 249 1.63 -21.08 -3.46
N ASP A 250 2.52 -20.11 -3.18
CA ASP A 250 3.53 -20.19 -2.14
C ASP A 250 3.85 -18.81 -1.54
N GLY A 251 4.54 -18.80 -0.38
CA GLY A 251 4.98 -17.61 0.30
C GLY A 251 4.39 -17.45 1.70
N VAL A 252 4.70 -16.32 2.35
CA VAL A 252 4.34 -16.06 3.77
C VAL A 252 2.82 -15.93 3.98
N LYS A 253 2.08 -15.52 2.94
CA LYS A 253 0.63 -15.26 3.00
C LYS A 253 -0.12 -16.06 1.95
N VAL A 254 -0.06 -17.38 2.03
CA VAL A 254 -0.86 -18.26 1.14
C VAL A 254 -2.33 -18.26 1.57
N VAL A 255 -2.56 -18.28 2.88
CA VAL A 255 -3.89 -18.09 3.50
C VAL A 255 -3.81 -17.06 4.63
N ASP A 256 -4.94 -16.47 4.97
CA ASP A 256 -5.09 -15.59 6.13
C ASP A 256 -5.23 -16.39 7.45
N GLU A 257 -5.46 -15.68 8.56
CA GLU A 257 -5.65 -16.28 9.90
C GLU A 257 -6.91 -17.15 10.00
N ASN A 258 -7.88 -16.94 9.12
CA ASN A 258 -9.11 -17.74 9.01
C ASN A 258 -8.98 -18.91 8.03
N GLY A 259 -7.84 -19.02 7.37
CA GLY A 259 -7.55 -20.05 6.36
C GLY A 259 -8.06 -19.70 4.96
N HIS A 260 -8.52 -18.47 4.72
CA HIS A 260 -8.95 -18.05 3.40
C HIS A 260 -7.76 -17.77 2.49
N PRO A 261 -7.79 -18.20 1.21
CA PRO A 261 -6.66 -18.05 0.30
C PRO A 261 -6.44 -16.58 -0.07
N THR A 262 -5.18 -16.22 -0.29
CA THR A 262 -4.84 -14.93 -0.87
C THR A 262 -5.15 -14.94 -2.36
N LEU A 263 -6.06 -14.07 -2.78
CA LEU A 263 -6.59 -14.00 -4.14
C LEU A 263 -6.35 -12.63 -4.78
N GLN A 264 -6.20 -12.62 -6.11
CA GLN A 264 -6.23 -11.42 -6.93
C GLN A 264 -7.23 -11.64 -8.08
N HIS A 265 -8.12 -10.69 -8.32
CA HIS A 265 -8.97 -10.65 -9.49
C HIS A 265 -8.32 -9.74 -10.53
N VAL A 266 -8.00 -10.26 -11.70
CA VAL A 266 -7.21 -9.57 -12.72
C VAL A 266 -7.92 -9.55 -14.06
N LYS A 267 -7.81 -8.43 -14.80
CA LYS A 267 -8.44 -8.24 -16.11
C LYS A 267 -7.48 -7.53 -17.06
N GLY A 268 -7.51 -7.91 -18.34
CA GLY A 268 -6.69 -7.33 -19.39
C GLY A 268 -5.40 -8.11 -19.65
N LYS A 269 -4.38 -7.41 -20.13
CA LYS A 269 -3.10 -7.99 -20.54
C LYS A 269 -2.10 -7.99 -19.38
N PHE A 270 -1.54 -9.15 -19.04
CA PHE A 270 -0.59 -9.28 -17.95
C PHE A 270 0.37 -10.48 -18.13
N TRP A 271 1.42 -10.45 -17.34
CA TRP A 271 2.35 -11.57 -17.17
C TRP A 271 2.24 -12.14 -15.76
N LEU A 272 2.39 -13.46 -15.61
CA LEU A 272 2.32 -14.13 -14.31
C LEU A 272 3.56 -15.00 -14.09
N ASN A 273 4.12 -14.91 -12.88
CA ASN A 273 5.16 -15.83 -12.41
C ASN A 273 4.57 -17.18 -11.95
N ASN A 274 5.41 -18.01 -11.32
CA ASN A 274 5.04 -19.34 -10.83
C ASN A 274 4.61 -19.34 -9.33
N HIS A 275 4.41 -18.17 -8.70
CA HIS A 275 4.03 -18.09 -7.29
C HIS A 275 2.52 -17.91 -7.07
N ALA A 276 1.72 -17.93 -8.13
CA ALA A 276 0.27 -17.97 -8.03
C ALA A 276 -0.32 -18.92 -9.09
N HIS A 277 -1.35 -19.68 -8.70
CA HIS A 277 -2.22 -20.40 -9.64
C HIS A 277 -3.06 -19.41 -10.42
N ILE A 278 -3.41 -19.77 -11.67
CA ILE A 278 -4.27 -18.95 -12.51
C ILE A 278 -5.51 -19.75 -12.94
N LEU A 279 -6.68 -19.21 -12.62
CA LEU A 279 -7.96 -19.90 -12.76
C LEU A 279 -8.95 -19.08 -13.60
N LYS A 280 -9.80 -19.80 -14.31
CA LYS A 280 -11.05 -19.27 -14.89
C LYS A 280 -12.22 -20.06 -14.36
N GLY A 281 -13.37 -19.38 -14.19
CA GLY A 281 -14.60 -20.03 -13.84
C GLY A 281 -15.10 -20.99 -14.92
N ARG A 282 -15.77 -22.07 -14.51
CA ARG A 282 -16.49 -23.02 -15.37
C ARG A 282 -17.74 -23.51 -14.65
N ALA A 283 -18.55 -24.31 -15.31
CA ALA A 283 -19.81 -24.86 -14.78
C ALA A 283 -20.83 -23.81 -14.29
N GLY A 284 -20.80 -22.60 -14.88
CA GLY A 284 -21.64 -21.48 -14.54
C GLY A 284 -21.02 -20.44 -13.64
N PHE A 285 -19.84 -20.68 -13.06
CA PHE A 285 -19.09 -19.65 -12.32
C PHE A 285 -18.46 -18.64 -13.30
N SER A 286 -18.71 -17.36 -13.08
CA SER A 286 -17.90 -16.26 -13.62
C SER A 286 -16.62 -16.12 -12.80
N GLU A 287 -15.62 -15.36 -13.30
CA GLU A 287 -14.40 -15.08 -12.55
C GLU A 287 -14.71 -14.33 -11.25
N ALA A 288 -15.66 -13.39 -11.28
CA ALA A 288 -16.13 -12.66 -10.11
C ALA A 288 -16.79 -13.57 -9.06
N SER A 289 -17.71 -14.45 -9.48
CA SER A 289 -18.34 -15.40 -8.55
C SER A 289 -17.36 -16.44 -8.01
N LEU A 290 -16.43 -16.92 -8.85
CA LEU A 290 -15.35 -17.81 -8.42
C LEU A 290 -14.47 -17.12 -7.38
N PHE A 291 -14.10 -15.84 -7.60
CA PHE A 291 -13.30 -15.07 -6.64
C PHE A 291 -14.01 -14.97 -5.28
N VAL A 292 -15.30 -14.56 -5.25
CA VAL A 292 -16.05 -14.42 -4.00
C VAL A 292 -16.23 -15.77 -3.31
N PHE A 293 -16.53 -16.83 -4.08
CA PHE A 293 -16.65 -18.18 -3.54
C PHE A 293 -15.37 -18.64 -2.86
N LEU A 294 -14.21 -18.48 -3.54
CA LEU A 294 -12.92 -18.85 -3.00
C LEU A 294 -12.52 -17.98 -1.80
N SER A 295 -12.86 -16.69 -1.80
CA SER A 295 -12.61 -15.79 -0.67
C SER A 295 -13.31 -16.23 0.62
N ASN A 296 -14.34 -17.08 0.52
CA ASN A 296 -15.09 -17.62 1.65
C ASN A 296 -14.78 -19.10 1.93
N THR A 297 -13.76 -19.65 1.28
CA THR A 297 -13.40 -21.06 1.40
C THR A 297 -12.18 -21.22 2.27
N ASN A 298 -12.30 -21.97 3.39
CA ASN A 298 -11.15 -22.28 4.23
C ASN A 298 -10.27 -23.36 3.57
N MET A 299 -9.09 -22.96 3.07
CA MET A 299 -8.12 -23.82 2.41
C MET A 299 -6.93 -24.21 3.30
N ALA A 300 -6.92 -23.84 4.60
CA ALA A 300 -5.87 -24.24 5.53
C ALA A 300 -5.59 -25.75 5.52
N PRO A 301 -6.60 -26.66 5.37
CA PRO A 301 -6.34 -28.09 5.38
C PRO A 301 -5.45 -28.61 4.23
N ILE A 302 -5.33 -27.86 3.13
CA ILE A 302 -4.50 -28.26 1.99
C ILE A 302 -3.17 -27.51 1.88
N VAL A 303 -2.91 -26.61 2.85
CA VAL A 303 -1.61 -25.92 2.93
C VAL A 303 -0.57 -26.90 3.45
N THR A 304 0.55 -27.01 2.73
CA THR A 304 1.67 -27.87 3.08
C THR A 304 2.94 -27.02 3.31
N GLY A 305 3.93 -27.56 4.06
CA GLY A 305 5.20 -26.88 4.31
C GLY A 305 5.17 -25.91 5.49
N ALA A 306 5.73 -26.30 6.64
CA ALA A 306 5.75 -25.50 7.85
C ALA A 306 6.62 -24.23 7.75
N ALA A 307 7.78 -24.31 7.06
CA ALA A 307 8.69 -23.17 6.90
C ALA A 307 8.35 -22.29 5.68
N GLN A 308 7.80 -22.89 4.65
CA GLN A 308 7.34 -22.20 3.44
C GLN A 308 5.97 -22.77 3.05
N PRO A 309 4.88 -22.13 3.50
CA PRO A 309 3.53 -22.57 3.18
C PRO A 309 3.29 -22.61 1.68
N LYS A 310 2.64 -23.69 1.21
CA LYS A 310 2.34 -23.91 -0.20
C LYS A 310 1.02 -24.65 -0.40
N ILE A 311 0.24 -24.22 -1.37
CA ILE A 311 -0.89 -24.97 -1.93
C ILE A 311 -0.46 -25.51 -3.29
N ASN A 312 -0.41 -26.82 -3.45
CA ASN A 312 -0.09 -27.41 -4.76
C ASN A 312 -1.35 -27.56 -5.62
N GLN A 313 -1.17 -27.55 -6.95
CA GLN A 313 -2.29 -27.60 -7.90
C GLN A 313 -3.13 -28.89 -7.78
N ALA A 314 -2.52 -30.04 -7.46
CA ALA A 314 -3.24 -31.30 -7.35
C ALA A 314 -4.21 -31.28 -6.15
N ASN A 315 -3.72 -30.83 -4.98
CA ASN A 315 -4.56 -30.69 -3.79
C ASN A 315 -5.65 -29.62 -4.02
N LEU A 316 -5.30 -28.52 -4.68
CA LEU A 316 -6.25 -27.47 -5.00
C LEU A 316 -7.36 -27.95 -5.92
N LYS A 317 -7.04 -28.69 -6.98
CA LYS A 317 -8.05 -29.30 -7.88
C LYS A 317 -8.96 -30.30 -7.17
N ALA A 318 -8.40 -31.13 -6.29
CA ALA A 318 -9.11 -32.17 -5.56
C ALA A 318 -9.85 -31.63 -4.32
N PHE A 319 -9.72 -30.33 -4.04
CA PHE A 319 -10.32 -29.74 -2.82
C PHE A 319 -11.85 -29.87 -2.87
N PRO A 320 -12.47 -30.53 -1.84
CA PRO A 320 -13.90 -30.76 -1.81
C PRO A 320 -14.66 -29.48 -1.54
N ILE A 321 -15.72 -29.25 -2.28
CA ILE A 321 -16.58 -28.08 -2.15
C ILE A 321 -18.06 -28.45 -2.31
N LEU A 322 -18.94 -27.62 -1.77
CA LEU A 322 -20.37 -27.65 -2.07
C LEU A 322 -20.66 -26.68 -3.22
N ILE A 323 -21.11 -27.23 -4.33
CA ILE A 323 -21.41 -26.47 -5.55
C ILE A 323 -22.88 -26.09 -5.52
N PRO A 324 -23.28 -24.82 -5.58
CA PRO A 324 -24.67 -24.39 -5.66
C PRO A 324 -25.28 -24.80 -6.99
N ASP A 325 -26.61 -24.98 -7.01
CA ASP A 325 -27.33 -25.23 -8.24
C ASP A 325 -27.23 -24.05 -9.23
N ARG A 326 -27.53 -24.32 -10.50
CA ARG A 326 -27.37 -23.33 -11.59
C ARG A 326 -28.25 -22.11 -11.44
N GLU A 327 -29.44 -22.25 -10.86
CA GLU A 327 -30.38 -21.13 -10.69
C GLU A 327 -29.87 -20.17 -9.61
N THR A 328 -29.45 -20.72 -8.47
CA THR A 328 -28.85 -19.95 -7.37
C THR A 328 -27.58 -19.24 -7.84
N LEU A 329 -26.69 -19.95 -8.57
CA LEU A 329 -25.45 -19.38 -9.11
C LEU A 329 -25.74 -18.32 -10.17
N GLY A 330 -26.74 -18.49 -11.02
CA GLY A 330 -27.14 -17.51 -12.03
C GLY A 330 -27.57 -16.19 -11.37
N LYS A 331 -28.45 -16.25 -10.38
CA LYS A 331 -28.89 -15.09 -9.61
C LYS A 331 -27.71 -14.40 -8.90
N PHE A 332 -26.77 -15.18 -8.34
CA PHE A 332 -25.60 -14.66 -7.72
C PHE A 332 -24.70 -13.90 -8.73
N ASN A 333 -24.46 -14.47 -9.92
CA ASN A 333 -23.68 -13.83 -10.98
C ASN A 333 -24.28 -12.49 -11.42
N GLU A 334 -25.60 -12.40 -11.53
CA GLU A 334 -26.33 -11.17 -11.91
C GLU A 334 -26.03 -10.01 -10.95
N HIS A 335 -25.86 -10.31 -9.66
CA HIS A 335 -25.55 -9.30 -8.64
C HIS A 335 -24.04 -9.01 -8.51
N ILE A 336 -23.20 -10.04 -8.64
CA ILE A 336 -21.75 -9.91 -8.39
C ILE A 336 -21.00 -9.31 -9.57
N SER A 337 -21.33 -9.68 -10.81
CA SER A 337 -20.56 -9.20 -11.97
C SER A 337 -20.54 -7.67 -12.08
N PRO A 338 -21.64 -6.92 -11.90
CA PRO A 338 -21.61 -5.47 -11.93
C PRO A 338 -20.73 -4.83 -10.82
N LEU A 339 -20.67 -5.45 -9.63
CA LEU A 339 -19.83 -4.96 -8.52
C LEU A 339 -18.35 -5.09 -8.88
N PHE A 340 -17.97 -6.19 -9.52
CA PHE A 340 -16.59 -6.43 -9.93
C PHE A 340 -16.18 -5.58 -11.14
N ASP A 341 -17.08 -5.28 -12.07
CA ASP A 341 -16.81 -4.34 -13.15
C ASP A 341 -16.52 -2.94 -12.61
N LEU A 342 -17.22 -2.47 -11.58
CA LEU A 342 -16.94 -1.20 -10.89
C LEU A 342 -15.62 -1.21 -10.13
N ARG A 343 -15.22 -2.36 -9.56
CA ARG A 343 -13.98 -2.51 -8.81
C ARG A 343 -12.73 -2.47 -9.70
N LEU A 344 -12.87 -2.78 -10.97
CA LEU A 344 -11.78 -2.82 -11.96
C LEU A 344 -11.57 -1.48 -12.70
N LEU A 345 -12.41 -0.48 -12.44
CA LEU A 345 -12.28 0.88 -12.94
C LEU A 345 -11.36 1.71 -12.01
#